data_600258b7b4a37d42968107c232011ff8
#
_entry.id   600258b7b4a37d42968107c232011ff8
#
_cell.length_a   1.000
_cell.length_b   1.000
_cell.length_c   1.000
_cell.angle_alpha   90.00
_cell.angle_beta   90.00
_cell.angle_gamma   90.00
#
_symmetry.space_group_name_H-M   'P 1'
#
loop_
_entity.id
_entity.type
_entity.pdbx_description
1 polymer ?
#
loop_
_entity_poly.entity_id
_entity_poly.type
_entity_poly.pdbx_seq_one_letter_code
_entity_poly.pdbx_strand_id
1 'polypeptide(L)' 'MRIAIVDDIKEERAVLYGWLSNQLSKRNIPGDFVEFESGEEFLAAAKKRPF' A
#
# COMPACT_ATOMS: atom_id res chain seq x y z
N MET A 1 10.70 -3.81 -0.49
CA MET A 1 9.41 -4.44 -0.80
C MET A 1 8.41 -3.37 -1.19
N ARG A 2 7.76 -3.54 -2.32
CA ARG A 2 6.69 -2.63 -2.75
C ARG A 2 5.35 -3.20 -2.29
N ILE A 3 4.56 -2.36 -1.64
CA ILE A 3 3.28 -2.78 -1.07
C ILE A 3 2.19 -1.84 -1.56
N ALA A 4 1.13 -2.40 -2.13
CA ALA A 4 -0.03 -1.61 -2.56
C ALA A 4 -1.10 -1.67 -1.48
N ILE A 5 -1.64 -0.51 -1.13
CA ILE A 5 -2.79 -0.41 -0.23
C ILE A 5 -3.96 0.09 -1.06
N VAL A 6 -4.98 -0.75 -1.21
CA VAL A 6 -6.14 -0.44 -2.03
C VAL A 6 -7.37 -0.35 -1.14
N ASP A 7 -7.95 0.84 -1.03
CA ASP A 7 -9.16 1.06 -0.24
C ASP A 7 -9.79 2.38 -0.72
N ASP A 8 -11.10 2.38 -0.91
CA ASP A 8 -11.81 3.56 -1.39
C ASP A 8 -12.00 4.63 -0.32
N ILE A 9 -11.77 4.31 0.94
CA ILE A 9 -11.92 5.25 2.05
C ILE A 9 -10.55 5.69 2.55
N LYS A 10 -10.27 6.98 2.42
CA LYS A 10 -8.97 7.56 2.76
C LYS A 10 -8.55 7.27 4.21
N GLU A 11 -9.49 7.40 5.13
CA GLU A 11 -9.21 7.18 6.55
C GLU A 11 -8.83 5.73 6.84
N GLU A 12 -9.45 4.80 6.15
CA GLU A 12 -9.13 3.38 6.29
C GLU A 12 -7.76 3.07 5.70
N ARG A 13 -7.42 3.69 4.55
CA ARG A 13 -6.08 3.54 3.99
C ARG A 13 -5.01 4.03 4.96
N ALA A 14 -5.26 5.15 5.62
CA ALA A 14 -4.32 5.71 6.58
C ALA A 14 -4.08 4.76 7.76
N VAL A 15 -5.14 4.12 8.25
CA VAL A 15 -5.03 3.14 9.34
C VAL A 15 -4.21 1.93 8.89
N LEU A 16 -4.49 1.41 7.71
CA LEU A 16 -3.74 0.27 7.16
C LEU A 16 -2.26 0.60 6.97
N TYR A 17 -1.99 1.77 6.42
CA TYR A 17 -0.62 2.23 6.26
C TYR A 17 0.13 2.28 7.59
N GLY A 18 -0.49 2.88 8.60
CA GLY A 18 0.12 3.00 9.90
C GLY A 18 0.41 1.65 10.54
N TRP A 19 -0.56 0.72 10.46
CA TRP A 19 -0.39 -0.61 11.02
C TRP A 19 0.69 -1.40 10.30
N LEU A 20 0.66 -1.42 8.98
CA LEU A 20 1.63 -2.16 8.18
C LEU A 20 3.04 -1.60 8.32
N SER A 21 3.18 -0.27 8.27
CA SER A 21 4.50 0.34 8.41
C SER A 21 5.12 0.05 9.78
N ASN A 22 4.29 0.02 10.83
CA ASN A 22 4.74 -0.32 12.17
C ASN A 22 5.22 -1.78 12.23
N GLN A 23 4.46 -2.72 11.63
CA GLN A 23 4.83 -4.13 11.61
C GLN A 23 6.15 -4.36 10.86
N LEU A 24 6.31 -3.72 9.71
CA LEU A 24 7.54 -3.86 8.93
C LEU A 24 8.74 -3.25 9.66
N SER A 25 8.53 -2.12 10.31
CA SER A 25 9.58 -1.45 11.08
C SER A 25 10.08 -2.34 12.22
N LYS A 26 9.16 -3.00 12.93
CA LYS A 26 9.53 -3.92 14.02
C LYS A 26 10.37 -5.09 13.54
N ARG A 27 10.21 -5.47 12.28
CA ARG A 27 10.94 -6.61 11.69
C ARG A 27 12.13 -6.18 10.85
N ASN A 28 12.42 -4.88 10.82
CA ASN A 28 13.49 -4.31 10.03
C ASN A 28 13.36 -4.63 8.53
N ILE A 29 12.13 -4.64 8.03
CA ILE A 29 11.83 -4.87 6.62
C ILE A 29 11.54 -3.53 5.96
N PRO A 30 12.33 -3.08 4.97
CA PRO A 30 12.02 -1.84 4.25
C PRO A 30 10.79 -2.02 3.37
N GLY A 31 9.90 -1.03 3.37
CA GLY A 31 8.69 -1.08 2.59
C GLY A 31 8.41 0.23 1.89
N ASP A 32 8.07 0.15 0.61
CA ASP A 32 7.59 1.27 -0.19
C ASP A 32 6.09 1.11 -0.38
N PHE A 33 5.32 2.01 0.21
CA PHE A 33 3.87 1.94 0.16
C PHE A 33 3.32 2.84 -0.94
N VAL A 34 2.39 2.32 -1.71
CA VAL A 34 1.65 3.10 -2.70
C VAL A 34 0.16 2.89 -2.42
N GLU A 35 -0.58 4.00 -2.30
CA GLU A 35 -2.00 3.95 -1.99
C GLU A 35 -2.85 4.15 -3.24
N PHE A 36 -3.93 3.40 -3.33
CA PHE A 36 -4.88 3.49 -4.44
C PHE A 36 -6.30 3.57 -3.89
N GLU A 37 -7.13 4.38 -4.52
CA GLU A 37 -8.54 4.52 -4.13
C GLU A 37 -9.39 3.37 -4.68
N SER A 38 -8.95 2.70 -5.73
CA SER A 38 -9.73 1.65 -6.37
C SER A 38 -8.83 0.56 -6.94
N GLY A 39 -9.43 -0.62 -7.16
CA GLY A 39 -8.74 -1.71 -7.82
C GLY A 39 -8.36 -1.37 -9.26
N GLU A 40 -9.16 -0.53 -9.94
CA GLU A 40 -8.87 -0.10 -11.30
C GLU A 40 -7.58 0.71 -11.36
N GLU A 41 -7.39 1.65 -10.43
CA GLU A 41 -6.16 2.42 -10.34
C GLU A 41 -4.96 1.53 -10.04
N PHE A 42 -5.15 0.57 -9.14
CA PHE A 42 -4.10 -0.39 -8.82
C PHE A 42 -3.71 -1.21 -10.04
N LEU A 43 -4.68 -1.74 -10.78
CA LEU A 43 -4.40 -2.56 -11.95
C LEU A 43 -3.66 -1.76 -13.03
N ALA A 44 -4.04 -0.50 -13.23
CA ALA A 44 -3.37 0.37 -14.20
C ALA A 44 -1.90 0.59 -13.81
N ALA A 45 -1.64 0.82 -12.54
CA ALA A 45 -0.28 1.01 -12.05
C ALA A 45 0.54 -0.28 -12.11
N ALA A 46 -0.06 -1.43 -11.78
CA ALA A 46 0.62 -2.72 -11.79
C ALA A 46 1.03 -3.16 -13.20
N LYS A 47 0.27 -2.74 -14.22
CA LYS A 47 0.63 -3.01 -15.61
C LYS A 47 1.91 -2.30 -16.02
N LYS A 48 2.16 -1.12 -15.47
CA LYS A 48 3.36 -0.34 -15.77
C LYS A 48 4.55 -0.84 -14.95
N ARG A 49 4.30 -1.18 -13.70
CA ARG A 49 5.35 -1.64 -12.79
C ARG A 49 4.72 -2.61 -11.78
N PRO A 50 4.91 -3.92 -11.94
CA PRO A 50 4.32 -4.92 -11.03
C PRO A 50 4.79 -4.75 -9.60
N PHE A 51 3.90 -5.08 -8.71
CA PHE A 51 4.19 -5.07 -7.27
C PHE A 51 4.73 -6.41 -6.78
#